data_418a44cf42021462a8bf6f2f9e778739
#
_entry.id   418a44cf42021462a8bf6f2f9e778739
#
_cell.length_a   1.000
_cell.length_b   1.000
_cell.length_c   1.000
_cell.angle_alpha   90.00
_cell.angle_beta   90.00
_cell.angle_gamma   90.00
#
_symmetry.space_group_name_H-M   'P 1'
#
loop_
_entity.id
_entity.type
_entity.pdbx_description
1 polymer ?
#
loop_
_entity_poly.entity_id
_entity_poly.type
_entity_poly.pdbx_seq_one_letter_code
_entity_poly.pdbx_strand_id
1 'polypeptide(L)'
;MTIWLKFIAVMIVHSLASIGWAQDLIKVAVQIPAITPAVTAFAIARDRGYYRQEGLDVQLIVIPSAVGTQALLGGNVKFSTGGGAGLLPILRGAPMRFMFTTFSRPMFWLYSRPELRSVESLKGRKIGVSSIGSGPDSLLRDLLKKHGLDGTREVVVLPVGGGTARYFALQAGSVDSAMLSIPSNLMAQDAGFRQLVSFVEQEWVELQGTINVTDAVLSSEAPLVEKFIRATLKGFIHFRDLRAQSIALLGKFLRTPEDATAKIYQLMRPSLTQDGIVSEDLQAKSLDHVVERAGLKAPPRLDRIFDYSLAIKVRNELRASSWKP
;
A
#
# COMPACT_ATOMS: atom_id res chain seq x y z
N MET A 1 15.14 -53.99 -43.50
CA MET A 1 15.32 -53.87 -42.04
C MET A 1 16.10 -52.64 -41.64
N THR A 2 16.33 -51.67 -42.54
CA THR A 2 17.22 -50.50 -42.28
C THR A 2 16.47 -49.11 -42.24
N ILE A 3 15.19 -49.06 -42.58
CA ILE A 3 14.43 -47.83 -42.68
C ILE A 3 13.68 -47.51 -41.33
N TRP A 4 13.34 -48.51 -40.54
CA TRP A 4 12.63 -48.35 -39.26
C TRP A 4 13.52 -47.82 -38.11
N LEU A 5 14.82 -48.05 -38.14
CA LEU A 5 15.75 -47.56 -37.13
C LEU A 5 16.02 -46.06 -37.23
N LYS A 6 15.84 -45.43 -38.40
CA LYS A 6 16.05 -43.99 -38.57
C LYS A 6 14.87 -43.13 -38.05
N PHE A 7 13.66 -43.70 -38.03
CA PHE A 7 12.49 -42.99 -37.50
C PHE A 7 12.42 -42.97 -35.95
N ILE A 8 12.98 -43.98 -35.29
CA ILE A 8 13.03 -44.04 -33.81
C ILE A 8 14.08 -43.08 -33.27
N ALA A 9 15.19 -42.87 -33.97
CA ALA A 9 16.23 -41.92 -33.52
C ALA A 9 15.79 -40.44 -33.61
N VAL A 10 14.93 -40.08 -34.58
CA VAL A 10 14.40 -38.70 -34.70
C VAL A 10 13.32 -38.40 -33.69
N MET A 11 12.53 -39.36 -33.21
CA MET A 11 11.51 -39.16 -32.16
C MET A 11 12.10 -39.02 -30.75
N ILE A 12 13.27 -39.63 -30.50
CA ILE A 12 13.94 -39.50 -29.17
C ILE A 12 14.63 -38.15 -29.01
N VAL A 13 15.06 -37.48 -30.08
CA VAL A 13 15.72 -36.18 -30.03
C VAL A 13 14.71 -35.04 -29.75
N HIS A 14 13.42 -35.22 -30.13
CA HIS A 14 12.39 -34.20 -29.90
C HIS A 14 11.72 -34.26 -28.51
N SER A 15 11.90 -35.34 -27.74
CA SER A 15 11.36 -35.52 -26.41
C SER A 15 12.28 -35.03 -25.25
N LEU A 16 13.52 -34.63 -25.57
CA LEU A 16 14.48 -34.13 -24.59
C LEU A 16 14.51 -32.59 -24.44
N ALA A 17 13.69 -31.88 -25.22
CA ALA A 17 13.70 -30.41 -25.25
C ALA A 17 12.75 -29.75 -24.23
N SER A 18 12.16 -30.48 -23.28
CA SER A 18 11.20 -29.90 -22.28
C SER A 18 11.50 -30.30 -20.83
N ILE A 19 12.76 -30.51 -20.48
CA ILE A 19 13.15 -30.38 -19.07
C ILE A 19 13.29 -28.91 -18.83
N GLY A 20 12.15 -28.24 -18.68
CA GLY A 20 12.11 -26.90 -18.09
C GLY A 20 12.72 -27.02 -16.70
N TRP A 21 13.90 -26.49 -16.51
CA TRP A 21 14.49 -26.32 -15.21
C TRP A 21 13.46 -25.54 -14.39
N ALA A 22 12.86 -26.18 -13.39
CA ALA A 22 12.09 -25.47 -12.39
C ALA A 22 13.06 -24.51 -11.73
N GLN A 23 13.04 -23.26 -12.19
CA GLN A 23 13.89 -22.22 -11.61
C GLN A 23 13.45 -22.07 -10.16
N ASP A 24 14.33 -22.37 -9.22
CA ASP A 24 14.05 -22.17 -7.79
C ASP A 24 13.70 -20.70 -7.55
N LEU A 25 12.45 -20.44 -7.20
CA LEU A 25 11.97 -19.09 -6.97
C LEU A 25 12.55 -18.55 -5.67
N ILE A 26 13.03 -17.32 -5.70
CA ILE A 26 13.48 -16.62 -4.50
C ILE A 26 12.26 -16.29 -3.64
N LYS A 27 12.18 -16.83 -2.42
CA LYS A 27 11.11 -16.53 -1.48
C LYS A 27 11.26 -15.12 -0.93
N VAL A 28 10.21 -14.31 -1.05
CA VAL A 28 10.21 -12.92 -0.62
C VAL A 28 9.02 -12.65 0.28
N ALA A 29 9.28 -12.40 1.55
CA ALA A 29 8.28 -11.96 2.53
C ALA A 29 8.06 -10.44 2.38
N VAL A 30 6.81 -10.03 2.19
CA VAL A 30 6.40 -8.64 2.03
C VAL A 30 5.33 -8.30 3.04
N GLN A 31 5.58 -7.29 3.86
CA GLN A 31 4.59 -6.79 4.79
C GLN A 31 3.54 -5.96 4.08
N ILE A 32 2.27 -6.23 4.35
CA ILE A 32 1.13 -5.37 4.03
C ILE A 32 0.41 -4.95 5.31
N PRO A 33 -0.05 -3.68 5.46
CA PRO A 33 -0.63 -3.22 6.73
C PRO A 33 -2.02 -3.80 7.02
N ALA A 34 -2.78 -4.07 5.98
CA ALA A 34 -4.10 -4.67 6.00
C ALA A 34 -4.52 -5.08 4.58
N ILE A 35 -5.59 -5.85 4.44
CA ILE A 35 -6.22 -6.12 3.15
C ILE A 35 -7.05 -4.89 2.77
N THR A 36 -6.47 -4.03 1.94
CA THR A 36 -7.07 -2.77 1.49
C THR A 36 -6.79 -2.54 0.00
N PRO A 37 -7.52 -1.65 -0.65
CA PRO A 37 -7.25 -1.28 -2.04
C PRO A 37 -5.81 -0.83 -2.30
N ALA A 38 -5.16 -0.20 -1.33
CA ALA A 38 -3.80 0.33 -1.48
C ALA A 38 -2.74 -0.73 -1.84
N VAL A 39 -2.99 -2.00 -1.49
CA VAL A 39 -2.06 -3.11 -1.76
C VAL A 39 -2.53 -4.02 -2.90
N THR A 40 -3.59 -3.65 -3.62
CA THR A 40 -4.16 -4.47 -4.71
C THR A 40 -3.16 -4.71 -5.83
N ALA A 41 -2.33 -3.73 -6.19
CA ALA A 41 -1.31 -3.89 -7.23
C ALA A 41 -0.34 -5.06 -6.92
N PHE A 42 0.02 -5.23 -5.65
CA PHE A 42 0.87 -6.34 -5.18
C PHE A 42 0.15 -7.69 -5.27
N ALA A 43 -1.13 -7.73 -4.90
CA ALA A 43 -1.95 -8.94 -5.02
C ALA A 43 -2.14 -9.33 -6.49
N ILE A 44 -2.40 -8.37 -7.39
CA ILE A 44 -2.49 -8.61 -8.82
C ILE A 44 -1.16 -9.11 -9.37
N ALA A 45 -0.02 -8.51 -9.00
CA ALA A 45 1.30 -8.96 -9.44
C ALA A 45 1.57 -10.42 -9.04
N ARG A 46 1.15 -10.83 -7.85
CA ARG A 46 1.22 -12.21 -7.38
C ARG A 46 0.27 -13.12 -8.16
N ASP A 47 -1.00 -12.79 -8.23
CA ASP A 47 -2.06 -13.65 -8.76
C ASP A 47 -1.99 -13.80 -10.30
N ARG A 48 -1.45 -12.78 -11.00
CA ARG A 48 -1.15 -12.83 -12.44
C ARG A 48 0.22 -13.42 -12.76
N GLY A 49 0.98 -13.83 -11.75
CA GLY A 49 2.28 -14.47 -11.91
C GLY A 49 3.42 -13.53 -12.32
N TYR A 50 3.24 -12.20 -12.22
CA TYR A 50 4.31 -11.25 -12.59
C TYR A 50 5.55 -11.40 -11.71
N TYR A 51 5.39 -11.71 -10.42
CA TYR A 51 6.53 -12.03 -9.55
C TYR A 51 7.25 -13.31 -9.99
N ARG A 52 6.51 -14.37 -10.37
CA ARG A 52 7.10 -15.62 -10.84
C ARG A 52 7.86 -15.44 -12.15
N GLN A 53 7.39 -14.57 -13.05
CA GLN A 53 8.12 -14.21 -14.27
C GLN A 53 9.49 -13.57 -13.98
N GLU A 54 9.63 -12.90 -12.83
CA GLU A 54 10.89 -12.33 -12.36
C GLU A 54 11.70 -13.30 -11.47
N GLY A 55 11.26 -14.55 -11.30
CA GLY A 55 11.90 -15.56 -10.46
C GLY A 55 11.63 -15.41 -8.97
N LEU A 56 10.50 -14.76 -8.58
CA LEU A 56 10.15 -14.47 -7.18
C LEU A 56 8.90 -15.24 -6.74
N ASP A 57 8.95 -15.83 -5.55
CA ASP A 57 7.80 -16.35 -4.80
C ASP A 57 7.44 -15.37 -3.68
N VAL A 58 6.46 -14.50 -3.92
CA VAL A 58 6.09 -13.41 -3.03
C VAL A 58 4.97 -13.80 -2.10
N GLN A 59 5.22 -13.70 -0.80
CA GLN A 59 4.25 -13.89 0.26
C GLN A 59 3.85 -12.55 0.89
N LEU A 60 2.58 -12.18 0.75
CA LEU A 60 2.02 -10.98 1.36
C LEU A 60 1.55 -11.31 2.79
N ILE A 61 2.20 -10.72 3.79
CA ILE A 61 1.98 -10.98 5.21
C ILE A 61 1.32 -9.77 5.84
N VAL A 62 0.16 -9.95 6.45
CA VAL A 62 -0.56 -8.87 7.14
C VAL A 62 0.09 -8.61 8.50
N ILE A 63 0.75 -7.45 8.62
CA ILE A 63 1.38 -6.95 9.84
C ILE A 63 1.05 -5.46 9.96
N PRO A 64 0.48 -4.97 11.08
CA PRO A 64 0.19 -3.54 11.27
C PRO A 64 1.41 -2.66 11.00
N SER A 65 1.21 -1.48 10.42
CA SER A 65 2.30 -0.64 9.86
C SER A 65 3.47 -0.38 10.82
N ALA A 66 3.19 -0.07 12.10
CA ALA A 66 4.25 0.22 13.07
C ALA A 66 5.13 -1.02 13.34
N VAL A 67 4.50 -2.19 13.50
CA VAL A 67 5.21 -3.48 13.67
C VAL A 67 5.89 -3.89 12.37
N GLY A 68 5.25 -3.64 11.22
CA GLY A 68 5.80 -3.92 9.89
C GLY A 68 7.08 -3.15 9.60
N THR A 69 7.17 -1.89 10.04
CA THR A 69 8.42 -1.11 9.94
C THR A 69 9.54 -1.74 10.78
N GLN A 70 9.24 -2.21 11.99
CA GLN A 70 10.23 -2.92 12.81
C GLN A 70 10.65 -4.25 12.17
N ALA A 71 9.70 -5.00 11.61
CA ALA A 71 9.99 -6.25 10.90
C ALA A 71 10.89 -6.02 9.66
N LEU A 72 10.70 -4.90 8.95
CA LEU A 72 11.56 -4.50 7.84
C LEU A 72 12.99 -4.18 8.33
N LEU A 73 13.10 -3.33 9.34
CA LEU A 73 14.41 -2.93 9.90
C LEU A 73 15.15 -4.12 10.52
N GLY A 74 14.42 -5.08 11.11
CA GLY A 74 14.97 -6.33 11.65
C GLY A 74 15.25 -7.42 10.61
N GLY A 75 14.96 -7.18 9.32
CA GLY A 75 15.20 -8.14 8.24
C GLY A 75 14.21 -9.31 8.16
N ASN A 76 13.13 -9.31 8.95
CA ASN A 76 12.12 -10.37 8.96
C ASN A 76 11.23 -10.33 7.71
N VAL A 77 11.13 -9.18 7.06
CA VAL A 77 10.54 -8.99 5.73
C VAL A 77 11.51 -8.21 4.85
N LYS A 78 11.50 -8.49 3.55
CA LYS A 78 12.38 -7.79 2.59
C LYS A 78 11.81 -6.44 2.17
N PHE A 79 10.49 -6.33 2.10
CA PHE A 79 9.76 -5.13 1.70
C PHE A 79 8.60 -4.85 2.63
N SER A 80 8.30 -3.57 2.82
CA SER A 80 7.11 -3.11 3.55
C SER A 80 6.28 -2.20 2.66
N THR A 81 4.96 -2.33 2.75
CA THR A 81 4.02 -1.47 2.03
C THR A 81 3.30 -0.49 2.96
N GLY A 82 3.89 -0.24 4.13
CA GLY A 82 3.27 0.49 5.25
C GLY A 82 2.97 1.97 5.01
N GLY A 83 3.26 2.50 3.82
CA GLY A 83 2.93 3.87 3.44
C GLY A 83 3.60 4.92 4.32
N GLY A 84 2.90 6.00 4.57
CA GLY A 84 3.37 7.15 5.37
C GLY A 84 3.87 6.81 6.78
N ALA A 85 3.52 5.64 7.33
CA ALA A 85 4.05 5.19 8.62
C ALA A 85 5.59 4.99 8.61
N GLY A 86 6.21 4.81 7.44
CA GLY A 86 7.66 4.73 7.28
C GLY A 86 8.36 6.09 7.38
N LEU A 87 7.65 7.20 7.18
CA LEU A 87 8.27 8.54 7.14
C LEU A 87 8.87 8.94 8.48
N LEU A 88 8.12 8.83 9.58
CA LEU A 88 8.61 9.22 10.90
C LEU A 88 9.86 8.45 11.34
N PRO A 89 9.97 7.12 11.19
CA PRO A 89 11.21 6.37 11.41
C PRO A 89 12.37 6.90 10.55
N ILE A 90 12.17 7.14 9.25
CA ILE A 90 13.21 7.67 8.35
C ILE A 90 13.69 9.04 8.83
N LEU A 91 12.78 9.94 9.17
CA LEU A 91 13.13 11.28 9.70
C LEU A 91 13.91 11.19 11.02
N ARG A 92 13.76 10.10 11.76
CA ARG A 92 14.54 9.80 12.98
C ARG A 92 15.81 8.99 12.71
N GLY A 93 16.20 8.82 11.45
CA GLY A 93 17.45 8.19 11.06
C GLY A 93 17.37 6.70 10.73
N ALA A 94 16.17 6.11 10.61
CA ALA A 94 16.07 4.72 10.16
C ALA A 94 16.61 4.56 8.73
N PRO A 95 17.51 3.56 8.48
CA PRO A 95 18.20 3.39 7.21
C PRO A 95 17.29 2.66 6.20
N MET A 96 16.24 3.32 5.74
CA MET A 96 15.27 2.80 4.77
C MET A 96 14.76 3.91 3.84
N ARG A 97 14.22 3.53 2.67
CA ARG A 97 13.73 4.46 1.65
C ARG A 97 12.41 3.98 1.03
N PHE A 98 11.70 4.95 0.46
CA PHE A 98 10.56 4.73 -0.42
C PHE A 98 11.04 4.59 -1.87
N MET A 99 10.73 3.45 -2.50
CA MET A 99 11.16 3.12 -3.86
C MET A 99 10.01 3.13 -4.89
N PHE A 100 8.76 3.07 -4.43
CA PHE A 100 7.57 2.98 -5.27
C PHE A 100 6.33 3.40 -4.47
N THR A 101 5.28 3.94 -5.13
CA THR A 101 4.08 4.40 -4.45
C THR A 101 2.87 4.28 -5.36
N THR A 102 1.86 3.51 -4.98
CA THR A 102 0.66 3.33 -5.81
C THR A 102 -0.34 4.46 -5.67
N PHE A 103 -0.48 5.04 -4.48
CA PHE A 103 -1.45 6.11 -4.18
C PHE A 103 -0.76 7.27 -3.47
N SER A 104 -1.08 8.49 -3.88
CA SER A 104 -0.54 9.72 -3.31
C SER A 104 -1.54 10.54 -2.50
N ARG A 105 -2.81 10.13 -2.45
CA ARG A 105 -3.85 10.79 -1.65
C ARG A 105 -4.43 9.83 -0.63
N PRO A 106 -4.84 10.34 0.55
CA PRO A 106 -5.45 9.53 1.60
C PRO A 106 -6.78 8.95 1.16
N MET A 107 -6.98 7.66 1.38
CA MET A 107 -8.28 7.00 1.18
C MET A 107 -8.90 6.69 2.53
N PHE A 108 -9.12 7.76 3.32
CA PHE A 108 -9.70 7.69 4.65
C PHE A 108 -10.87 8.66 4.80
N TRP A 109 -11.78 8.30 5.68
CA TRP A 109 -12.94 9.07 6.08
C TRP A 109 -13.06 9.02 7.60
N LEU A 110 -13.42 10.14 8.21
CA LEU A 110 -13.76 10.18 9.62
C LEU A 110 -15.27 10.03 9.76
N TYR A 111 -15.69 8.91 10.32
CA TYR A 111 -17.09 8.64 10.66
C TYR A 111 -17.31 8.73 12.15
N SER A 112 -18.51 9.17 12.55
CA SER A 112 -18.92 9.30 13.94
C SER A 112 -20.34 8.80 14.14
N ARG A 113 -20.73 8.66 15.40
CA ARG A 113 -22.12 8.51 15.77
C ARG A 113 -22.95 9.69 15.25
N PRO A 114 -24.25 9.51 14.91
CA PRO A 114 -25.07 10.52 14.26
C PRO A 114 -25.22 11.84 15.04
N GLU A 115 -25.15 11.79 16.38
CA GLU A 115 -25.26 12.95 17.26
C GLU A 115 -24.02 13.87 17.24
N LEU A 116 -22.85 13.34 16.87
CA LEU A 116 -21.63 14.12 16.70
C LEU A 116 -21.59 14.72 15.29
N ARG A 117 -21.75 16.03 15.21
CA ARG A 117 -22.01 16.69 13.92
C ARG A 117 -20.84 17.46 13.35
N SER A 118 -19.76 17.62 14.11
CA SER A 118 -18.56 18.35 13.67
C SER A 118 -17.30 17.76 14.31
N VAL A 119 -16.13 18.16 13.83
CA VAL A 119 -14.84 17.75 14.41
C VAL A 119 -14.69 18.25 15.82
N GLU A 120 -15.17 19.46 16.13
CA GLU A 120 -15.11 20.06 17.47
C GLU A 120 -15.92 19.26 18.50
N SER A 121 -17.00 18.58 18.07
CA SER A 121 -17.81 17.71 18.94
C SER A 121 -17.07 16.45 19.40
N LEU A 122 -15.87 16.19 18.85
CA LEU A 122 -15.02 15.07 19.26
C LEU A 122 -14.25 15.32 20.56
N LYS A 123 -14.30 16.51 21.12
CA LYS A 123 -13.69 16.81 22.42
C LYS A 123 -14.20 15.85 23.51
N GLY A 124 -13.26 15.21 24.22
CA GLY A 124 -13.56 14.18 25.24
C GLY A 124 -13.99 12.81 24.69
N ARG A 125 -14.01 12.61 23.35
CA ARG A 125 -14.50 11.39 22.71
C ARG A 125 -13.38 10.39 22.40
N LYS A 126 -13.78 9.13 22.25
CA LYS A 126 -12.91 8.02 21.84
C LYS A 126 -12.90 7.89 20.33
N ILE A 127 -11.72 7.92 19.72
CA ILE A 127 -11.57 7.85 18.25
C ILE A 127 -10.69 6.66 17.88
N GLY A 128 -11.23 5.76 17.06
CA GLY A 128 -10.51 4.57 16.60
C GLY A 128 -9.60 4.85 15.41
N VAL A 129 -8.32 4.46 15.54
CA VAL A 129 -7.32 4.45 14.46
C VAL A 129 -6.74 3.06 14.26
N SER A 130 -5.93 2.84 13.21
CA SER A 130 -5.33 1.50 13.00
C SER A 130 -4.26 1.17 14.03
N SER A 131 -3.31 2.05 14.26
CA SER A 131 -2.29 2.02 15.30
C SER A 131 -1.78 3.44 15.53
N ILE A 132 -1.22 3.68 16.70
CA ILE A 132 -0.56 4.95 16.98
C ILE A 132 0.65 5.12 16.07
N GLY A 133 0.81 6.30 15.46
CA GLY A 133 1.85 6.60 14.47
C GLY A 133 1.56 6.10 13.05
N SER A 134 0.40 5.49 12.81
CA SER A 134 -0.04 5.13 11.44
C SER A 134 -0.51 6.34 10.64
N GLY A 135 -0.68 6.19 9.31
CA GLY A 135 -1.26 7.23 8.46
C GLY A 135 -2.60 7.77 8.98
N PRO A 136 -3.61 6.91 9.29
CA PRO A 136 -4.87 7.37 9.88
C PRO A 136 -4.72 8.13 11.21
N ASP A 137 -3.78 7.74 12.08
CA ASP A 137 -3.52 8.47 13.33
C ASP A 137 -2.91 9.85 13.02
N SER A 138 -2.00 9.90 12.06
CA SER A 138 -1.38 11.15 11.63
C SER A 138 -2.39 12.13 11.08
N LEU A 139 -3.18 11.68 10.11
CA LEU A 139 -4.23 12.50 9.48
C LEU A 139 -5.27 12.99 10.50
N LEU A 140 -5.66 12.13 11.46
CA LEU A 140 -6.57 12.51 12.52
C LEU A 140 -5.98 13.62 13.40
N ARG A 141 -4.73 13.50 13.83
CA ARG A 141 -4.08 14.52 14.69
C ARG A 141 -3.95 15.85 13.98
N ASP A 142 -3.61 15.82 12.71
CA ASP A 142 -3.49 17.03 11.89
C ASP A 142 -4.87 17.68 11.69
N LEU A 143 -5.92 16.89 11.47
CA LEU A 143 -7.30 17.38 11.40
C LEU A 143 -7.72 18.03 12.71
N LEU A 144 -7.49 17.35 13.85
CA LEU A 144 -7.83 17.88 15.18
C LEU A 144 -7.11 19.19 15.44
N LYS A 145 -5.80 19.28 15.15
CA LYS A 145 -5.00 20.51 15.28
C LYS A 145 -5.57 21.64 14.43
N LYS A 146 -5.98 21.37 13.17
CA LYS A 146 -6.60 22.34 12.27
C LYS A 146 -7.93 22.90 12.83
N HIS A 147 -8.63 22.10 13.62
CA HIS A 147 -9.88 22.47 14.29
C HIS A 147 -9.68 22.93 15.75
N GLY A 148 -8.44 23.25 16.15
CA GLY A 148 -8.13 23.78 17.48
C GLY A 148 -8.20 22.76 18.62
N LEU A 149 -8.21 21.45 18.31
CA LEU A 149 -8.22 20.38 19.30
C LEU A 149 -6.82 19.76 19.48
N ASP A 150 -6.41 19.57 20.74
CA ASP A 150 -5.21 18.81 21.07
C ASP A 150 -5.49 17.30 21.00
N GLY A 151 -5.00 16.65 19.95
CA GLY A 151 -5.16 15.21 19.70
C GLY A 151 -4.51 14.30 20.74
N THR A 152 -3.80 14.85 21.75
CA THR A 152 -3.17 14.08 22.83
C THR A 152 -3.85 14.28 24.18
N ARG A 153 -4.54 15.40 24.39
CA ARG A 153 -5.12 15.77 25.68
C ARG A 153 -6.64 15.87 25.65
N GLU A 154 -7.20 16.29 24.51
CA GLU A 154 -8.63 16.62 24.42
C GLU A 154 -9.47 15.51 23.78
N VAL A 155 -8.85 14.46 23.25
CA VAL A 155 -9.51 13.26 22.69
C VAL A 155 -8.78 12.00 23.15
N VAL A 156 -9.47 10.86 23.12
CA VAL A 156 -8.87 9.54 23.42
C VAL A 156 -8.69 8.78 22.11
N VAL A 157 -7.48 8.72 21.59
CA VAL A 157 -7.17 7.96 20.38
C VAL A 157 -6.84 6.51 20.74
N LEU A 158 -7.59 5.56 20.16
CA LEU A 158 -7.47 4.13 20.44
C LEU A 158 -6.94 3.35 19.23
N PRO A 159 -5.90 2.50 19.39
CA PRO A 159 -5.44 1.59 18.35
C PRO A 159 -6.39 0.39 18.25
N VAL A 160 -7.25 0.37 17.23
CA VAL A 160 -8.30 -0.65 17.05
C VAL A 160 -7.93 -1.67 15.95
N GLY A 161 -6.96 -1.35 15.08
CA GLY A 161 -6.54 -2.24 14.00
C GLY A 161 -7.16 -1.88 12.64
N GLY A 162 -7.47 -2.89 11.81
CA GLY A 162 -7.95 -2.72 10.44
C GLY A 162 -9.29 -1.96 10.34
N GLY A 163 -9.64 -1.49 9.12
CA GLY A 163 -10.87 -0.72 8.88
C GLY A 163 -12.13 -1.41 9.37
N THR A 164 -12.27 -2.70 9.11
CA THR A 164 -13.42 -3.51 9.54
C THR A 164 -13.53 -3.59 11.07
N ALA A 165 -12.40 -3.76 11.78
CA ALA A 165 -12.40 -3.76 13.25
C ALA A 165 -12.83 -2.39 13.81
N ARG A 166 -12.37 -1.29 13.18
CA ARG A 166 -12.76 0.08 13.57
C ARG A 166 -14.24 0.35 13.32
N TYR A 167 -14.79 -0.15 12.21
CA TYR A 167 -16.22 -0.08 11.94
C TYR A 167 -17.03 -0.81 13.03
N PHE A 168 -16.65 -2.03 13.36
CA PHE A 168 -17.36 -2.78 14.43
C PHE A 168 -17.18 -2.12 15.81
N ALA A 169 -16.03 -1.54 16.12
CA ALA A 169 -15.84 -0.77 17.35
C ALA A 169 -16.76 0.46 17.42
N LEU A 170 -16.95 1.15 16.28
CA LEU A 170 -17.90 2.27 16.18
C LEU A 170 -19.35 1.78 16.33
N GLN A 171 -19.70 0.68 15.68
CA GLN A 171 -21.05 0.06 15.76
C GLN A 171 -21.36 -0.41 17.18
N ALA A 172 -20.42 -1.05 17.86
CA ALA A 172 -20.57 -1.50 19.24
C ALA A 172 -20.51 -0.37 20.28
N GLY A 173 -20.15 0.84 19.87
CA GLY A 173 -20.02 1.98 20.77
C GLY A 173 -18.75 1.95 21.63
N SER A 174 -17.79 1.10 21.32
CA SER A 174 -16.48 1.08 21.98
C SER A 174 -15.66 2.34 21.66
N VAL A 175 -15.93 2.95 20.49
CA VAL A 175 -15.45 4.27 20.09
C VAL A 175 -16.61 5.13 19.63
N ASP A 176 -16.47 6.45 19.75
CA ASP A 176 -17.49 7.44 19.36
C ASP A 176 -17.32 7.87 17.90
N SER A 177 -16.10 7.75 17.37
CA SER A 177 -15.72 8.06 16.01
C SER A 177 -14.60 7.12 15.55
N ALA A 178 -14.44 6.96 14.23
CA ALA A 178 -13.39 6.11 13.68
C ALA A 178 -12.88 6.63 12.33
N MET A 179 -11.57 6.54 12.15
CA MET A 179 -10.93 6.72 10.85
C MET A 179 -11.14 5.45 10.03
N LEU A 180 -12.01 5.49 9.04
CA LEU A 180 -12.38 4.34 8.22
C LEU A 180 -11.72 4.42 6.84
N SER A 181 -11.36 3.26 6.31
CA SER A 181 -10.89 3.07 4.94
C SER A 181 -11.92 2.27 4.14
N ILE A 182 -11.75 2.20 2.84
CA ILE A 182 -12.54 1.30 1.98
C ILE A 182 -12.29 -0.17 2.38
N PRO A 183 -13.32 -1.04 2.48
CA PRO A 183 -14.75 -0.77 2.25
C PRO A 183 -15.53 -0.31 3.49
N SER A 184 -14.90 -0.18 4.65
CA SER A 184 -15.56 0.05 5.95
C SER A 184 -16.28 1.41 6.02
N ASN A 185 -15.83 2.41 5.25
CA ASN A 185 -16.52 3.69 5.11
C ASN A 185 -17.91 3.51 4.46
N LEU A 186 -18.05 2.63 3.46
CA LEU A 186 -19.34 2.32 2.83
C LEU A 186 -20.27 1.60 3.82
N MET A 187 -19.73 0.64 4.59
CA MET A 187 -20.49 -0.04 5.65
C MET A 187 -21.02 0.95 6.70
N ALA A 188 -20.20 1.92 7.09
CA ALA A 188 -20.61 2.97 8.05
C ALA A 188 -21.67 3.90 7.45
N GLN A 189 -21.55 4.26 6.19
CA GLN A 189 -22.56 5.04 5.48
C GLN A 189 -23.90 4.32 5.43
N ASP A 190 -23.90 3.04 5.03
CA ASP A 190 -25.12 2.22 4.92
C ASP A 190 -25.77 1.99 6.30
N ALA A 191 -24.97 1.94 7.38
CA ALA A 191 -25.45 1.82 8.75
C ALA A 191 -25.92 3.16 9.38
N GLY A 192 -25.89 4.28 8.62
CA GLY A 192 -26.38 5.58 9.07
C GLY A 192 -25.42 6.36 9.98
N PHE A 193 -24.15 5.95 10.06
CA PHE A 193 -23.14 6.75 10.74
C PHE A 193 -22.84 8.04 9.95
N ARG A 194 -22.45 9.08 10.67
CA ARG A 194 -22.20 10.40 10.09
C ARG A 194 -20.77 10.51 9.58
N GLN A 195 -20.59 10.80 8.30
CA GLN A 195 -19.31 11.23 7.76
C GLN A 195 -19.03 12.67 8.22
N LEU A 196 -18.00 12.86 9.04
CA LEU A 196 -17.54 14.20 9.43
C LEU A 196 -16.57 14.77 8.40
N VAL A 197 -15.65 13.95 7.89
CA VAL A 197 -14.61 14.38 6.94
C VAL A 197 -14.34 13.29 5.90
N SER A 198 -14.16 13.72 4.64
CA SER A 198 -13.57 12.94 3.56
C SER A 198 -12.16 13.48 3.28
N PHE A 199 -11.13 12.69 3.56
CA PHE A 199 -9.75 13.11 3.28
C PHE A 199 -9.40 12.99 1.80
N VAL A 200 -10.16 12.20 1.03
CA VAL A 200 -9.96 12.05 -0.43
C VAL A 200 -10.22 13.36 -1.17
N GLU A 201 -11.15 14.16 -0.67
CA GLU A 201 -11.60 15.42 -1.28
C GLU A 201 -10.76 16.64 -0.85
N GLN A 202 -9.82 16.44 0.05
CA GLN A 202 -8.97 17.52 0.57
C GLN A 202 -7.57 17.47 -0.04
N GLU A 203 -6.84 18.60 0.06
CA GLU A 203 -5.45 18.71 -0.41
C GLU A 203 -4.43 18.04 0.52
N TRP A 204 -4.74 16.85 1.00
CA TRP A 204 -3.83 16.08 1.85
C TRP A 204 -3.02 15.13 0.99
N VAL A 205 -1.75 14.95 1.34
CA VAL A 205 -0.87 13.96 0.72
C VAL A 205 -0.63 12.84 1.73
N GLU A 206 -0.94 11.62 1.33
CA GLU A 206 -0.55 10.43 2.06
C GLU A 206 -0.13 9.34 1.07
N LEU A 207 1.07 8.84 1.27
CA LEU A 207 1.63 7.81 0.42
C LEU A 207 1.15 6.44 0.90
N GLN A 208 0.49 5.69 0.01
CA GLN A 208 -0.04 4.36 0.31
C GLN A 208 0.37 3.34 -0.75
N GLY A 209 0.41 2.06 -0.36
CA GLY A 209 0.86 0.98 -1.25
C GLY A 209 2.26 1.26 -1.78
N THR A 210 3.17 1.56 -0.86
CA THR A 210 4.57 1.89 -1.16
C THR A 210 5.42 0.63 -1.26
N ILE A 211 6.62 0.74 -1.81
CA ILE A 211 7.71 -0.22 -1.59
C ILE A 211 8.73 0.49 -0.74
N ASN A 212 8.85 0.06 0.50
CA ASN A 212 9.89 0.51 1.42
C ASN A 212 10.92 -0.61 1.56
N VAL A 213 12.20 -0.25 1.51
CA VAL A 213 13.34 -1.16 1.58
C VAL A 213 14.42 -0.55 2.47
N THR A 214 15.22 -1.37 3.16
CA THR A 214 16.37 -0.88 3.92
C THR A 214 17.54 -0.54 2.99
N ASP A 215 18.40 0.41 3.40
CA ASP A 215 19.62 0.75 2.66
C ASP A 215 20.55 -0.47 2.50
N ALA A 216 20.54 -1.39 3.49
CA ALA A 216 21.31 -2.62 3.44
C ALA A 216 20.83 -3.53 2.30
N VAL A 217 19.52 -3.79 2.19
CA VAL A 217 18.95 -4.60 1.10
C VAL A 217 19.15 -3.92 -0.26
N LEU A 218 18.98 -2.60 -0.33
CA LEU A 218 19.20 -1.85 -1.56
C LEU A 218 20.64 -1.96 -2.05
N SER A 219 21.64 -1.93 -1.16
CA SER A 219 23.05 -2.03 -1.52
C SER A 219 23.49 -3.45 -1.83
N SER A 220 23.00 -4.46 -1.11
CA SER A 220 23.44 -5.87 -1.27
C SER A 220 22.61 -6.67 -2.26
N GLU A 221 21.34 -6.31 -2.46
CA GLU A 221 20.37 -7.08 -3.24
C GLU A 221 19.63 -6.20 -4.29
N ALA A 222 20.28 -5.16 -4.84
CA ALA A 222 19.67 -4.26 -5.84
C ALA A 222 18.96 -4.99 -7.01
N PRO A 223 19.48 -6.11 -7.56
CA PRO A 223 18.77 -6.87 -8.58
C PRO A 223 17.45 -7.48 -8.09
N LEU A 224 17.36 -7.89 -6.82
CA LEU A 224 16.11 -8.38 -6.22
C LEU A 224 15.09 -7.23 -6.10
N VAL A 225 15.54 -6.06 -5.66
CA VAL A 225 14.69 -4.85 -5.54
C VAL A 225 14.14 -4.46 -6.91
N GLU A 226 14.98 -4.45 -7.95
CA GLU A 226 14.56 -4.15 -9.32
C GLU A 226 13.51 -5.13 -9.86
N LYS A 227 13.74 -6.44 -9.70
CA LYS A 227 12.78 -7.50 -10.08
C LYS A 227 11.44 -7.32 -9.35
N PHE A 228 11.48 -7.03 -8.06
CA PHE A 228 10.28 -6.82 -7.25
C PHE A 228 9.50 -5.58 -7.72
N ILE A 229 10.20 -4.46 -7.97
CA ILE A 229 9.60 -3.23 -8.51
C ILE A 229 8.99 -3.49 -9.90
N ARG A 230 9.69 -4.21 -10.79
CA ARG A 230 9.22 -4.54 -12.15
C ARG A 230 7.92 -5.32 -12.11
N ALA A 231 7.85 -6.37 -11.32
CA ALA A 231 6.63 -7.17 -11.18
C ALA A 231 5.49 -6.35 -10.55
N THR A 232 5.80 -5.54 -9.54
CA THR A 232 4.80 -4.67 -8.89
C THR A 232 4.28 -3.61 -9.85
N LEU A 233 5.14 -2.99 -10.66
CA LEU A 233 4.73 -2.00 -11.68
C LEU A 233 3.85 -2.65 -12.75
N LYS A 234 4.16 -3.87 -13.20
CA LYS A 234 3.28 -4.64 -14.09
C LYS A 234 1.89 -4.84 -13.45
N GLY A 235 1.83 -5.23 -12.19
CA GLY A 235 0.58 -5.37 -11.43
C GLY A 235 -0.18 -4.04 -11.27
N PHE A 236 0.54 -2.95 -11.08
CA PHE A 236 -0.02 -1.61 -10.98
C PHE A 236 -0.60 -1.11 -12.31
N ILE A 237 0.11 -1.28 -13.41
CA ILE A 237 -0.37 -0.94 -14.77
C ILE A 237 -1.62 -1.78 -15.10
N HIS A 238 -1.59 -3.09 -14.81
CA HIS A 238 -2.76 -3.96 -14.94
C HIS A 238 -3.96 -3.40 -14.17
N PHE A 239 -3.75 -3.07 -12.89
CA PHE A 239 -4.78 -2.50 -12.03
C PHE A 239 -5.37 -1.20 -12.57
N ARG A 240 -4.52 -0.30 -13.06
CA ARG A 240 -4.90 1.01 -13.56
C ARG A 240 -5.64 0.94 -14.91
N ASP A 241 -5.17 0.10 -15.83
CA ASP A 241 -5.54 0.15 -17.25
C ASP A 241 -6.59 -0.90 -17.63
N LEU A 242 -6.67 -2.05 -16.94
CA LEU A 242 -7.61 -3.13 -17.23
C LEU A 242 -8.79 -3.14 -16.25
N ARG A 243 -9.69 -2.14 -16.35
CA ARG A 243 -10.78 -1.89 -15.39
C ARG A 243 -11.59 -3.14 -15.03
N ALA A 244 -12.14 -3.88 -16.01
CA ALA A 244 -13.01 -5.02 -15.75
C ALA A 244 -12.28 -6.16 -14.99
N GLN A 245 -11.07 -6.51 -15.45
CA GLN A 245 -10.26 -7.53 -14.79
C GLN A 245 -9.83 -7.07 -13.38
N SER A 246 -9.53 -5.79 -13.22
CA SER A 246 -9.12 -5.21 -11.94
C SER A 246 -10.25 -5.20 -10.92
N ILE A 247 -11.49 -4.93 -11.34
CA ILE A 247 -12.67 -5.04 -10.47
C ILE A 247 -12.84 -6.48 -9.99
N ALA A 248 -12.76 -7.47 -10.87
CA ALA A 248 -12.88 -8.89 -10.50
C ALA A 248 -11.78 -9.32 -9.50
N LEU A 249 -10.52 -8.95 -9.76
CA LEU A 249 -9.38 -9.27 -8.87
C LEU A 249 -9.47 -8.52 -7.53
N LEU A 250 -9.85 -7.25 -7.55
CA LEU A 250 -10.06 -6.46 -6.35
C LEU A 250 -11.19 -7.03 -5.48
N GLY A 251 -12.32 -7.42 -6.09
CA GLY A 251 -13.45 -8.03 -5.38
C GLY A 251 -13.07 -9.33 -4.70
N LYS A 252 -12.32 -10.19 -5.40
CA LYS A 252 -11.76 -11.41 -4.82
C LYS A 252 -10.82 -11.11 -3.65
N PHE A 253 -9.94 -10.12 -3.81
CA PHE A 253 -8.98 -9.72 -2.79
C PHE A 253 -9.64 -9.11 -1.55
N LEU A 254 -10.61 -8.21 -1.74
CA LEU A 254 -11.34 -7.55 -0.66
C LEU A 254 -12.50 -8.39 -0.12
N ARG A 255 -12.89 -9.49 -0.80
CA ARG A 255 -14.08 -10.30 -0.51
C ARG A 255 -15.37 -9.47 -0.55
N THR A 256 -15.50 -8.64 -1.59
CA THR A 256 -16.65 -7.75 -1.80
C THR A 256 -17.40 -8.12 -3.08
N PRO A 257 -18.74 -7.94 -3.13
CA PRO A 257 -19.54 -8.10 -4.36
C PRO A 257 -19.08 -7.19 -5.49
N GLU A 258 -19.35 -7.56 -6.73
CA GLU A 258 -18.84 -6.86 -7.91
C GLU A 258 -19.33 -5.40 -8.01
N ASP A 259 -20.59 -5.14 -7.71
CA ASP A 259 -21.19 -3.81 -7.72
C ASP A 259 -20.54 -2.86 -6.70
N ALA A 260 -20.33 -3.33 -5.48
CA ALA A 260 -19.62 -2.61 -4.44
C ALA A 260 -18.15 -2.40 -4.84
N THR A 261 -17.51 -3.42 -5.43
CA THR A 261 -16.13 -3.33 -5.90
C THR A 261 -15.98 -2.33 -7.04
N ALA A 262 -16.95 -2.25 -7.96
CA ALA A 262 -16.93 -1.26 -9.02
C ALA A 262 -16.99 0.19 -8.48
N LYS A 263 -17.81 0.43 -7.44
CA LYS A 263 -17.85 1.73 -6.73
C LYS A 263 -16.51 2.03 -6.05
N ILE A 264 -15.93 1.04 -5.35
CA ILE A 264 -14.62 1.15 -4.72
C ILE A 264 -13.56 1.53 -5.75
N TYR A 265 -13.52 0.83 -6.89
CA TYR A 265 -12.57 1.10 -7.96
C TYR A 265 -12.66 2.54 -8.50
N GLN A 266 -13.86 3.07 -8.63
CA GLN A 266 -14.07 4.46 -9.06
C GLN A 266 -13.58 5.48 -8.01
N LEU A 267 -13.87 5.23 -6.73
CA LEU A 267 -13.46 6.11 -5.63
C LEU A 267 -11.94 6.23 -5.48
N MET A 268 -11.20 5.16 -5.82
CA MET A 268 -9.74 5.16 -5.66
C MET A 268 -8.98 5.78 -6.85
N ARG A 269 -9.55 5.79 -8.04
CA ARG A 269 -8.85 6.23 -9.26
C ARG A 269 -8.17 7.61 -9.15
N PRO A 270 -8.82 8.65 -8.58
CA PRO A 270 -8.20 9.97 -8.43
C PRO A 270 -6.96 10.00 -7.53
N SER A 271 -6.79 8.96 -6.68
CA SER A 271 -5.67 8.86 -5.75
C SER A 271 -4.47 8.09 -6.33
N LEU A 272 -4.63 7.42 -7.49
CA LEU A 272 -3.56 6.66 -8.12
C LEU A 272 -2.43 7.59 -8.61
N THR A 273 -1.19 7.17 -8.38
CA THR A 273 -0.05 7.73 -9.11
C THR A 273 -0.10 7.33 -10.58
N GLN A 274 0.66 7.98 -11.44
CA GLN A 274 0.66 7.61 -12.85
C GLN A 274 1.37 6.28 -13.13
N ASP A 275 2.52 6.08 -12.49
CA ASP A 275 3.44 4.97 -12.79
C ASP A 275 4.28 4.53 -11.56
N GLY A 276 3.74 4.69 -10.37
CA GLY A 276 4.42 4.31 -9.13
C GLY A 276 5.44 5.33 -8.62
N ILE A 277 5.50 6.51 -9.24
CA ILE A 277 6.45 7.58 -8.92
C ILE A 277 5.66 8.80 -8.41
N VAL A 278 6.18 9.44 -7.37
CA VAL A 278 5.61 10.64 -6.77
C VAL A 278 6.52 11.83 -7.12
N SER A 279 5.91 12.94 -7.56
CA SER A 279 6.65 14.17 -7.87
C SER A 279 7.32 14.76 -6.63
N GLU A 280 8.39 15.52 -6.81
CA GLU A 280 9.11 16.17 -5.70
C GLU A 280 8.21 17.09 -4.87
N ASP A 281 7.26 17.79 -5.50
CA ASP A 281 6.25 18.59 -4.79
C ASP A 281 5.38 17.75 -3.84
N LEU A 282 4.88 16.60 -4.31
CA LEU A 282 4.11 15.69 -3.46
C LEU A 282 4.98 14.98 -2.41
N GLN A 283 6.24 14.68 -2.72
CA GLN A 283 7.20 14.17 -1.74
C GLN A 283 7.39 15.18 -0.60
N ALA A 284 7.64 16.45 -0.94
CA ALA A 284 7.79 17.52 0.04
C ALA A 284 6.52 17.67 0.89
N LYS A 285 5.34 17.79 0.26
CA LYS A 285 4.05 17.89 0.96
C LYS A 285 3.75 16.71 1.87
N SER A 286 4.21 15.50 1.54
CA SER A 286 4.04 14.33 2.40
C SER A 286 4.81 14.42 3.72
N LEU A 287 5.77 15.34 3.82
CA LEU A 287 6.59 15.57 5.01
C LEU A 287 6.05 16.68 5.91
N ASP A 288 5.19 17.59 5.41
CA ASP A 288 4.77 18.81 6.12
C ASP A 288 4.31 18.56 7.56
N HIS A 289 3.55 17.47 7.77
CA HIS A 289 3.01 17.13 9.09
C HIS A 289 3.88 16.15 9.89
N VAL A 290 4.90 15.56 9.28
CA VAL A 290 5.74 14.53 9.92
C VAL A 290 7.01 15.12 10.50
N VAL A 291 7.53 16.18 9.89
CA VAL A 291 8.78 16.85 10.29
C VAL A 291 8.71 17.38 11.71
N GLU A 292 7.64 18.09 12.06
CA GLU A 292 7.40 18.62 13.42
C GLU A 292 7.36 17.47 14.46
N ARG A 293 6.68 16.37 14.12
CA ARG A 293 6.59 15.19 15.00
C ARG A 293 7.90 14.42 15.15
N ALA A 294 8.78 14.54 14.16
CA ALA A 294 10.14 14.02 14.25
C ALA A 294 11.04 14.88 15.15
N GLY A 295 10.60 16.08 15.57
CA GLY A 295 11.39 17.04 16.33
C GLY A 295 12.39 17.79 15.45
N LEU A 296 12.19 17.84 14.15
CA LEU A 296 13.08 18.51 13.20
C LEU A 296 12.57 19.92 12.88
N LYS A 297 13.49 20.85 12.66
CA LYS A 297 13.16 22.21 12.20
C LYS A 297 12.89 22.28 10.70
N ALA A 298 13.47 21.36 9.94
CA ALA A 298 13.30 21.23 8.50
C ALA A 298 13.45 19.75 8.09
N PRO A 299 12.84 19.33 6.97
CA PRO A 299 13.05 17.99 6.46
C PRO A 299 14.49 17.78 5.97
N PRO A 300 15.02 16.55 6.04
CA PRO A 300 16.24 16.21 5.32
C PRO A 300 16.00 16.29 3.81
N ARG A 301 17.07 16.18 3.03
CA ARG A 301 16.99 16.13 1.57
C ARG A 301 16.06 14.98 1.13
N LEU A 302 15.22 15.22 0.11
CA LEU A 302 14.23 14.24 -0.37
C LEU A 302 14.87 12.94 -0.85
N ASP A 303 16.07 12.99 -1.46
CA ASP A 303 16.83 11.82 -1.92
C ASP A 303 17.32 10.89 -0.80
N ARG A 304 17.24 11.32 0.47
CA ARG A 304 17.51 10.47 1.65
C ARG A 304 16.29 9.68 2.08
N ILE A 305 15.12 10.10 1.62
CA ILE A 305 13.82 9.51 1.97
C ILE A 305 13.26 8.72 0.80
N PHE A 306 13.35 9.28 -0.41
CA PHE A 306 12.76 8.76 -1.63
C PHE A 306 13.84 8.43 -2.65
N ASP A 307 13.81 7.23 -3.20
CA ASP A 307 14.65 6.82 -4.32
C ASP A 307 13.80 6.08 -5.36
N TYR A 308 13.30 6.80 -6.32
CA TYR A 308 12.50 6.25 -7.42
C TYR A 308 13.37 5.85 -8.63
N SER A 309 14.70 5.84 -8.53
CA SER A 309 15.62 5.57 -9.66
C SER A 309 15.34 4.24 -10.35
N LEU A 310 15.18 3.16 -9.57
CA LEU A 310 14.85 1.84 -10.09
C LEU A 310 13.43 1.79 -10.69
N ALA A 311 12.46 2.47 -10.09
CA ALA A 311 11.10 2.55 -10.64
C ALA A 311 11.10 3.30 -12.00
N ILE A 312 11.87 4.39 -12.12
CA ILE A 312 12.05 5.15 -13.37
C ILE A 312 12.72 4.27 -14.43
N LYS A 313 13.80 3.56 -14.09
CA LYS A 313 14.49 2.62 -14.97
C LYS A 313 13.52 1.58 -15.51
N VAL A 314 12.85 0.86 -14.63
CA VAL A 314 11.90 -0.22 -14.97
C VAL A 314 10.74 0.29 -15.83
N ARG A 315 10.16 1.44 -15.49
CA ARG A 315 9.12 2.07 -16.28
C ARG A 315 9.58 2.34 -17.72
N ASN A 316 10.78 2.88 -17.88
CA ASN A 316 11.33 3.20 -19.19
C ASN A 316 11.58 1.93 -20.01
N GLU A 317 12.06 0.85 -19.40
CA GLU A 317 12.24 -0.46 -20.04
C GLU A 317 10.90 -1.07 -20.50
N LEU A 318 9.87 -1.04 -19.65
CA LEU A 318 8.54 -1.53 -20.03
C LEU A 318 7.92 -0.72 -21.17
N ARG A 319 8.13 0.61 -21.18
CA ARG A 319 7.70 1.47 -22.30
C ARG A 319 8.46 1.17 -23.59
N ALA A 320 9.78 1.00 -23.53
CA ALA A 320 10.63 0.68 -24.67
C ALA A 320 10.28 -0.67 -25.30
N SER A 321 9.94 -1.66 -24.46
CA SER A 321 9.48 -2.99 -24.94
C SER A 321 8.00 -3.03 -25.36
N SER A 322 7.27 -1.89 -25.29
CA SER A 322 5.84 -1.82 -25.57
C SER A 322 5.02 -2.83 -24.75
N TRP A 323 5.48 -3.15 -23.54
CA TRP A 323 4.82 -4.13 -22.68
C TRP A 323 3.39 -3.67 -22.35
N LYS A 324 2.45 -4.63 -22.46
CA LYS A 324 1.03 -4.44 -22.08
C LYS A 324 0.62 -5.58 -21.14
N PRO A 325 -0.28 -5.32 -20.16
CA PRO A 325 -0.78 -6.34 -19.25
C PRO A 325 -1.72 -7.35 -19.89
#